data_f9c65472a600a1630bda6fbd0d8bf30e
#
_entry.id   f9c65472a600a1630bda6fbd0d8bf30e
#
_cell.length_a   1.000
_cell.length_b   1.000
_cell.length_c   1.000
_cell.angle_alpha   90.00
_cell.angle_beta   90.00
_cell.angle_gamma   90.00
#
_symmetry.space_group_name_H-M   'P 1'
#
loop_
_entity.id
_entity.type
_entity.pdbx_description
1 polymer ?
#
loop_
_entity_poly.entity_id
_entity_poly.type
_entity_poly.pdbx_seq_one_letter_code
_entity_poly.pdbx_strand_id
1 'polypeptide(L)'
;EDAEFYNHPGFSLRGILRAVQKILTRGEVQGGSTITQQLVKNALLTNEKTFTRKIREVITAVRAELKYSKNEILAMYLNEVSYGGTTYGIEEASIHYFNKSVSEVTLSEAALLAGLPQSPTRYSPFGNNPDLTFSRQREILHLMKVNKFITAEQEETAINQRITFAENRQNILAPHFVMYVREKLIEEYGEEVVLKGGLTVKTTLDLNIQKLAEKVATEEIEKLKGLRVGNTGIIVLNPQNNEVLAMVGSVDYFDTAKDGNVNVTTRLRQPGSSIKVVNYAEALSNGLTLASIVD
;
A
#
# COMPACT_ATOMS: atom_id res chain seq x y z
N GLU A 1 12.76 -5.11 16.37
CA GLU A 1 11.52 -4.89 17.12
C GLU A 1 11.42 -5.76 18.37
N ASP A 2 11.89 -7.01 18.33
CA ASP A 2 11.78 -7.99 19.40
C ASP A 2 13.10 -8.77 19.55
N ALA A 3 14.13 -8.10 20.08
CA ALA A 3 15.48 -8.67 20.18
C ALA A 3 15.56 -9.91 21.11
N GLU A 4 14.60 -10.07 22.01
CA GLU A 4 14.52 -11.21 22.93
C GLU A 4 13.50 -12.27 22.47
N PHE A 5 13.07 -12.25 21.19
CA PHE A 5 12.03 -13.13 20.65
C PHE A 5 12.23 -14.60 21.03
N TYR A 6 13.43 -15.11 20.93
CA TYR A 6 13.75 -16.51 21.24
C TYR A 6 13.70 -16.85 22.74
N ASN A 7 13.65 -15.84 23.63
CA ASN A 7 13.84 -16.02 25.08
C ASN A 7 12.56 -15.81 25.91
N HIS A 8 11.44 -15.34 25.30
CA HIS A 8 10.20 -15.08 26.04
C HIS A 8 9.02 -15.94 25.55
N PRO A 9 8.01 -16.21 26.40
CA PRO A 9 6.85 -17.08 26.09
C PRO A 9 5.71 -16.32 25.38
N GLY A 10 6.00 -15.53 24.34
CA GLY A 10 5.00 -14.80 23.55
C GLY A 10 4.63 -13.41 24.08
N PHE A 11 5.10 -13.02 25.26
CA PHE A 11 4.96 -11.67 25.80
C PHE A 11 6.24 -11.24 26.54
N SER A 12 6.53 -9.94 26.52
CA SER A 12 7.72 -9.38 27.20
C SER A 12 7.28 -8.43 28.31
N LEU A 13 7.49 -8.83 29.57
CA LEU A 13 7.26 -7.96 30.73
C LEU A 13 8.13 -6.69 30.68
N ARG A 14 9.38 -6.82 30.23
CA ARG A 14 10.29 -5.68 30.02
C ARG A 14 9.79 -4.75 28.92
N GLY A 15 9.23 -5.30 27.84
CA GLY A 15 8.61 -4.53 26.76
C GLY A 15 7.40 -3.74 27.25
N ILE A 16 6.54 -4.36 28.07
CA ILE A 16 5.37 -3.72 28.67
C ILE A 16 5.80 -2.58 29.63
N LEU A 17 6.74 -2.83 30.53
CA LEU A 17 7.26 -1.83 31.47
C LEU A 17 7.91 -0.65 30.73
N ARG A 18 8.68 -0.91 29.67
CA ARG A 18 9.30 0.13 28.84
C ARG A 18 8.26 0.96 28.10
N ALA A 19 7.21 0.33 27.58
CA ALA A 19 6.10 1.04 26.93
C ALA A 19 5.36 1.94 27.91
N VAL A 20 5.05 1.46 29.10
CA VAL A 20 4.42 2.25 30.18
C VAL A 20 5.32 3.43 30.61
N GLN A 21 6.62 3.19 30.80
CA GLN A 21 7.56 4.25 31.15
C GLN A 21 7.62 5.35 30.08
N LYS A 22 7.66 4.98 28.79
CA LYS A 22 7.72 5.96 27.69
C LYS A 22 6.43 6.75 27.55
N ILE A 23 5.27 6.13 27.76
CA ILE A 23 3.97 6.82 27.80
C ILE A 23 3.97 7.88 28.92
N LEU A 24 4.48 7.52 30.11
CA LEU A 24 4.50 8.41 31.25
C LEU A 24 5.54 9.55 31.14
N THR A 25 6.68 9.31 30.45
CA THR A 25 7.80 10.27 30.39
C THR A 25 7.81 11.14 29.14
N ARG A 26 7.28 10.65 28.01
CA ARG A 26 7.39 11.33 26.71
C ARG A 26 6.07 11.44 25.95
N GLY A 27 4.97 10.88 26.43
CA GLY A 27 3.70 10.82 25.72
C GLY A 27 3.73 9.98 24.42
N GLU A 28 4.81 9.26 24.17
CA GLU A 28 4.98 8.45 22.97
C GLU A 28 4.41 7.05 23.17
N VAL A 29 3.41 6.67 22.37
CA VAL A 29 2.90 5.30 22.31
C VAL A 29 3.87 4.47 21.46
N GLN A 30 4.92 3.94 22.06
CA GLN A 30 5.83 3.03 21.39
C GLN A 30 5.40 1.57 21.65
N GLY A 31 5.28 0.76 20.58
CA GLY A 31 4.82 -0.61 20.66
C GLY A 31 5.70 -1.51 21.52
N GLY A 32 5.11 -2.08 22.56
CA GLY A 32 5.72 -3.14 23.38
C GLY A 32 5.22 -4.54 23.00
N SER A 33 4.62 -4.71 21.81
CA SER A 33 4.10 -5.99 21.35
C SER A 33 5.21 -6.84 20.74
N THR A 34 5.24 -8.14 21.12
CA THR A 34 6.18 -9.12 20.59
C THR A 34 5.82 -9.53 19.15
N ILE A 35 6.75 -10.20 18.44
CA ILE A 35 6.51 -10.79 17.11
C ILE A 35 5.30 -11.72 17.17
N THR A 36 5.19 -12.58 18.19
CA THR A 36 4.05 -13.50 18.36
C THR A 36 2.73 -12.75 18.53
N GLN A 37 2.72 -11.67 19.30
CA GLN A 37 1.53 -10.83 19.46
C GLN A 37 1.15 -10.12 18.16
N GLN A 38 2.13 -9.67 17.38
CA GLN A 38 1.86 -9.06 16.07
C GLN A 38 1.31 -10.07 15.08
N LEU A 39 1.87 -11.28 15.03
CA LEU A 39 1.34 -12.38 14.20
C LEU A 39 -0.12 -12.66 14.54
N VAL A 40 -0.43 -12.89 15.82
CA VAL A 40 -1.79 -13.18 16.29
C VAL A 40 -2.75 -12.05 15.96
N LYS A 41 -2.32 -10.81 16.16
CA LYS A 41 -3.11 -9.62 15.81
C LYS A 41 -3.43 -9.58 14.32
N ASN A 42 -2.44 -9.82 13.46
CA ASN A 42 -2.61 -9.70 12.01
C ASN A 42 -3.40 -10.87 11.40
N ALA A 43 -3.19 -12.10 11.92
CA ALA A 43 -3.79 -13.31 11.36
C ALA A 43 -5.18 -13.68 11.93
N LEU A 44 -5.46 -13.32 13.19
CA LEU A 44 -6.60 -13.87 13.92
C LEU A 44 -7.55 -12.86 14.57
N LEU A 45 -7.15 -11.57 14.68
CA LEU A 45 -7.91 -10.57 15.41
C LEU A 45 -8.37 -9.42 14.53
N THR A 46 -9.53 -8.85 14.88
CA THR A 46 -10.07 -7.64 14.22
C THR A 46 -9.26 -6.39 14.57
N ASN A 47 -9.33 -5.35 13.73
CA ASN A 47 -8.60 -4.08 13.90
C ASN A 47 -9.12 -3.19 15.03
N GLU A 48 -10.06 -3.64 15.85
CA GLU A 48 -10.61 -2.88 16.97
C GLU A 48 -9.54 -2.58 18.03
N LYS A 49 -9.45 -1.32 18.44
CA LYS A 49 -8.51 -0.88 19.49
C LYS A 49 -9.16 -0.95 20.88
N THR A 50 -9.50 -2.16 21.36
CA THR A 50 -10.11 -2.38 22.66
C THR A 50 -9.16 -3.07 23.63
N PHE A 51 -9.35 -2.82 24.94
CA PHE A 51 -8.58 -3.52 25.98
C PHE A 51 -8.84 -5.03 25.98
N THR A 52 -10.08 -5.42 25.74
CA THR A 52 -10.47 -6.85 25.62
C THR A 52 -9.74 -7.55 24.47
N ARG A 53 -9.61 -6.87 23.33
CA ARG A 53 -8.82 -7.39 22.21
C ARG A 53 -7.35 -7.59 22.62
N LYS A 54 -6.75 -6.64 23.37
CA LYS A 54 -5.36 -6.77 23.80
C LYS A 54 -5.14 -7.95 24.75
N ILE A 55 -6.09 -8.25 25.63
CA ILE A 55 -6.05 -9.45 26.48
C ILE A 55 -6.12 -10.71 25.63
N ARG A 56 -7.05 -10.78 24.67
CA ARG A 56 -7.16 -11.92 23.74
C ARG A 56 -5.87 -12.13 22.95
N GLU A 57 -5.24 -11.06 22.49
CA GLU A 57 -3.96 -11.09 21.79
C GLU A 57 -2.88 -11.75 22.63
N VAL A 58 -2.73 -11.38 23.93
CA VAL A 58 -1.73 -11.97 24.82
C VAL A 58 -2.01 -13.45 25.08
N ILE A 59 -3.27 -13.80 25.37
CA ILE A 59 -3.66 -15.20 25.63
C ILE A 59 -3.41 -16.07 24.39
N THR A 60 -3.77 -15.56 23.20
CA THR A 60 -3.59 -16.32 21.98
C THR A 60 -2.11 -16.41 21.58
N ALA A 61 -1.30 -15.38 21.87
CA ALA A 61 0.15 -15.43 21.68
C ALA A 61 0.78 -16.52 22.55
N VAL A 62 0.42 -16.63 23.83
CA VAL A 62 0.89 -17.71 24.69
C VAL A 62 0.48 -19.08 24.16
N ARG A 63 -0.76 -19.24 23.69
CA ARG A 63 -1.22 -20.49 23.08
C ARG A 63 -0.45 -20.85 21.81
N ALA A 64 -0.11 -19.86 20.99
CA ALA A 64 0.72 -20.07 19.80
C ALA A 64 2.11 -20.57 20.18
N GLU A 65 2.74 -19.98 21.20
CA GLU A 65 4.07 -20.41 21.71
C GLU A 65 4.08 -21.82 22.32
N LEU A 66 2.92 -22.28 22.85
CA LEU A 66 2.78 -23.65 23.34
C LEU A 66 2.61 -24.67 22.21
N LYS A 67 2.15 -24.23 21.04
CA LYS A 67 1.81 -25.11 19.90
C LYS A 67 2.89 -25.13 18.82
N TYR A 68 3.57 -24.03 18.62
CA TYR A 68 4.55 -23.84 17.53
C TYR A 68 5.92 -23.47 18.09
N SER A 69 6.96 -23.93 17.43
CA SER A 69 8.34 -23.52 17.73
C SER A 69 8.56 -22.04 17.35
N LYS A 70 9.59 -21.43 17.92
CA LYS A 70 9.99 -20.05 17.59
C LYS A 70 10.23 -19.84 16.09
N ASN A 71 10.86 -20.79 15.44
CA ASN A 71 11.14 -20.71 14.00
C ASN A 71 9.86 -20.76 13.17
N GLU A 72 8.89 -21.60 13.53
CA GLU A 72 7.59 -21.65 12.87
C GLU A 72 6.82 -20.34 13.07
N ILE A 73 6.81 -19.78 14.29
CA ILE A 73 6.18 -18.48 14.56
C ILE A 73 6.84 -17.37 13.75
N LEU A 74 8.17 -17.35 13.69
CA LEU A 74 8.89 -16.34 12.91
C LEU A 74 8.60 -16.48 11.41
N ALA A 75 8.57 -17.71 10.88
CA ALA A 75 8.21 -17.96 9.50
C ALA A 75 6.78 -17.52 9.17
N MET A 76 5.81 -17.85 10.03
CA MET A 76 4.44 -17.38 9.89
C MET A 76 4.36 -15.84 9.93
N TYR A 77 5.07 -15.19 10.85
CA TYR A 77 5.11 -13.73 10.95
C TYR A 77 5.67 -13.08 9.68
N LEU A 78 6.81 -13.57 9.20
CA LEU A 78 7.46 -13.02 8.02
C LEU A 78 6.62 -13.19 6.75
N ASN A 79 5.78 -14.24 6.68
CA ASN A 79 4.88 -14.48 5.57
C ASN A 79 3.54 -13.72 5.67
N GLU A 80 3.12 -13.31 6.87
CA GLU A 80 1.84 -12.64 7.11
C GLU A 80 1.95 -11.10 7.15
N VAL A 81 3.11 -10.57 7.56
CA VAL A 81 3.25 -9.13 7.80
C VAL A 81 3.28 -8.34 6.49
N SER A 82 2.66 -7.14 6.53
CA SER A 82 2.68 -6.22 5.39
C SER A 82 4.01 -5.46 5.32
N TYR A 83 4.55 -5.38 4.12
CA TYR A 83 5.75 -4.61 3.78
C TYR A 83 5.43 -3.33 2.98
N GLY A 84 4.15 -3.03 2.74
CA GLY A 84 3.67 -1.80 2.08
C GLY A 84 2.77 -2.09 0.89
N GLY A 85 1.81 -1.20 0.66
CA GLY A 85 0.83 -1.37 -0.40
C GLY A 85 0.08 -2.71 -0.28
N THR A 86 0.13 -3.51 -1.32
CA THR A 86 -0.44 -4.87 -1.38
C THR A 86 0.60 -5.97 -1.14
N THR A 87 1.82 -5.61 -0.72
CA THR A 87 2.93 -6.54 -0.53
C THR A 87 2.85 -7.18 0.85
N TYR A 88 2.47 -8.43 0.90
CA TYR A 88 2.44 -9.27 2.11
C TYR A 88 3.43 -10.42 1.95
N GLY A 89 4.15 -10.72 3.02
CA GLY A 89 5.17 -11.77 3.04
C GLY A 89 6.55 -11.31 2.55
N ILE A 90 7.57 -11.89 3.17
CA ILE A 90 8.98 -11.46 2.99
C ILE A 90 9.51 -11.78 1.59
N GLU A 91 9.09 -12.91 0.99
CA GLU A 91 9.52 -13.28 -0.38
C GLU A 91 8.96 -12.28 -1.39
N GLU A 92 7.65 -11.98 -1.30
CA GLU A 92 7.01 -10.99 -2.16
C GLU A 92 7.65 -9.60 -1.98
N ALA A 93 7.98 -9.24 -0.73
CA ALA A 93 8.68 -7.99 -0.44
C ALA A 93 10.08 -7.95 -1.07
N SER A 94 10.83 -9.04 -1.03
CA SER A 94 12.15 -9.14 -1.66
C SER A 94 12.06 -8.97 -3.19
N ILE A 95 11.10 -9.65 -3.81
CA ILE A 95 10.84 -9.51 -5.25
C ILE A 95 10.40 -8.08 -5.59
N HIS A 96 9.45 -7.53 -4.83
CA HIS A 96 8.91 -6.19 -5.04
C HIS A 96 9.97 -5.09 -4.94
N TYR A 97 10.82 -5.15 -3.91
CA TYR A 97 11.80 -4.09 -3.66
C TYR A 97 13.12 -4.29 -4.39
N PHE A 98 13.55 -5.53 -4.61
CA PHE A 98 14.91 -5.84 -5.11
C PHE A 98 14.93 -6.73 -6.34
N ASN A 99 13.80 -7.26 -6.80
CA ASN A 99 13.66 -8.20 -7.91
C ASN A 99 14.53 -9.46 -7.75
N LYS A 100 14.58 -10.00 -6.54
CA LYS A 100 15.31 -11.23 -6.20
C LYS A 100 14.65 -12.02 -5.09
N SER A 101 14.96 -13.31 -4.96
CA SER A 101 14.50 -14.14 -3.86
C SER A 101 15.01 -13.63 -2.52
N VAL A 102 14.23 -13.83 -1.45
CA VAL A 102 14.66 -13.49 -0.09
C VAL A 102 15.93 -14.22 0.34
N SER A 103 16.21 -15.37 -0.22
CA SER A 103 17.46 -16.13 0.03
C SER A 103 18.73 -15.42 -0.48
N GLU A 104 18.57 -14.44 -1.37
CA GLU A 104 19.66 -13.71 -2.03
C GLU A 104 19.86 -12.29 -1.46
N VAL A 105 19.02 -11.88 -0.49
CA VAL A 105 19.13 -10.54 0.10
C VAL A 105 20.39 -10.40 0.94
N THR A 106 21.04 -9.27 0.81
CA THR A 106 22.20 -8.90 1.62
C THR A 106 21.77 -8.45 3.02
N LEU A 107 22.70 -8.31 3.95
CA LEU A 107 22.43 -7.77 5.28
C LEU A 107 21.80 -6.37 5.22
N SER A 108 22.28 -5.54 4.31
CA SER A 108 21.77 -4.19 4.07
C SER A 108 20.29 -4.19 3.66
N GLU A 109 19.94 -5.05 2.72
CA GLU A 109 18.57 -5.22 2.22
C GLU A 109 17.66 -5.88 3.25
N ALA A 110 18.15 -6.90 3.96
CA ALA A 110 17.40 -7.54 5.04
C ALA A 110 17.05 -6.55 6.17
N ALA A 111 17.99 -5.67 6.53
CA ALA A 111 17.77 -4.63 7.53
C ALA A 111 16.73 -3.59 7.03
N LEU A 112 16.73 -3.26 5.74
CA LEU A 112 15.70 -2.41 5.15
C LEU A 112 14.33 -3.06 5.24
N LEU A 113 14.18 -4.32 4.77
CA LEU A 113 12.91 -5.05 4.87
C LEU A 113 12.43 -5.16 6.32
N ALA A 114 13.31 -5.47 7.27
CA ALA A 114 12.95 -5.55 8.69
C ALA A 114 12.47 -4.21 9.28
N GLY A 115 12.81 -3.09 8.67
CA GLY A 115 12.37 -1.76 9.06
C GLY A 115 10.95 -1.39 8.62
N LEU A 116 10.45 -1.99 7.52
CA LEU A 116 9.18 -1.62 6.90
C LEU A 116 7.94 -1.94 7.73
N PRO A 117 7.78 -3.12 8.38
CA PRO A 117 6.54 -3.51 9.05
C PRO A 117 6.06 -2.55 10.14
N GLN A 118 6.94 -1.78 10.74
CA GLN A 118 6.57 -0.78 11.75
C GLN A 118 5.65 0.31 11.19
N SER A 119 5.93 0.78 9.98
CA SER A 119 5.12 1.79 9.25
C SER A 119 5.43 1.71 7.76
N PRO A 120 4.84 0.74 7.04
CA PRO A 120 5.24 0.42 5.67
C PRO A 120 5.12 1.60 4.70
N THR A 121 4.06 2.39 4.80
CA THR A 121 3.86 3.57 3.95
C THR A 121 4.90 4.66 4.22
N ARG A 122 5.24 4.88 5.50
CA ARG A 122 6.21 5.93 5.90
C ARG A 122 7.63 5.59 5.52
N TYR A 123 8.00 4.31 5.64
CA TYR A 123 9.36 3.83 5.40
C TYR A 123 9.55 3.21 4.02
N SER A 124 8.57 3.30 3.12
CA SER A 124 8.71 2.83 1.75
C SER A 124 9.79 3.60 1.00
N PRO A 125 10.74 2.92 0.33
CA PRO A 125 11.74 3.59 -0.52
C PRO A 125 11.12 4.24 -1.76
N PHE A 126 9.87 3.87 -2.08
CA PHE A 126 9.08 4.43 -3.18
C PHE A 126 8.05 5.46 -2.70
N GLY A 127 8.09 5.83 -1.43
CA GLY A 127 7.18 6.81 -0.84
C GLY A 127 7.68 8.26 -0.99
N ASN A 128 6.94 9.20 -0.39
CA ASN A 128 7.22 10.64 -0.48
C ASN A 128 8.54 11.05 0.19
N ASN A 129 9.10 10.24 1.08
CA ASN A 129 10.34 10.51 1.81
C ASN A 129 11.28 9.30 1.82
N PRO A 130 11.95 8.96 0.70
CA PRO A 130 12.84 7.80 0.61
C PRO A 130 13.98 7.80 1.65
N ASP A 131 14.44 8.99 2.08
CA ASP A 131 15.51 9.12 3.08
C ASP A 131 15.13 8.52 4.46
N LEU A 132 13.84 8.45 4.78
CA LEU A 132 13.36 7.81 6.01
C LEU A 132 13.60 6.30 5.99
N THR A 133 13.59 5.68 4.82
CA THR A 133 13.90 4.26 4.62
C THR A 133 15.32 3.95 5.07
N PHE A 134 16.29 4.74 4.59
CA PHE A 134 17.69 4.57 4.94
C PHE A 134 17.99 4.94 6.41
N SER A 135 17.30 5.94 6.94
CA SER A 135 17.40 6.28 8.37
C SER A 135 16.92 5.12 9.23
N ARG A 136 15.79 4.48 8.86
CA ARG A 136 15.25 3.32 9.56
C ARG A 136 16.15 2.09 9.41
N GLN A 137 16.69 1.83 8.24
CA GLN A 137 17.65 0.76 7.99
C GLN A 137 18.88 0.88 8.90
N ARG A 138 19.49 2.08 8.99
CA ARG A 138 20.63 2.34 9.88
C ARG A 138 20.29 2.11 11.35
N GLU A 139 19.09 2.50 11.76
CA GLU A 139 18.59 2.22 13.12
C GLU A 139 18.52 0.71 13.38
N ILE A 140 17.99 -0.09 12.44
CA ILE A 140 17.92 -1.54 12.56
C ILE A 140 19.32 -2.14 12.64
N LEU A 141 20.24 -1.78 11.76
CA LEU A 141 21.63 -2.24 11.78
C LEU A 141 22.32 -1.89 13.11
N HIS A 142 22.12 -0.67 13.60
CA HIS A 142 22.63 -0.26 14.90
C HIS A 142 22.07 -1.13 16.05
N LEU A 143 20.75 -1.39 16.07
CA LEU A 143 20.12 -2.25 17.05
C LEU A 143 20.63 -3.69 16.97
N MET A 144 20.89 -4.21 15.78
CA MET A 144 21.47 -5.54 15.56
C MET A 144 22.88 -5.60 16.17
N LYS A 145 23.71 -4.56 16.00
CA LYS A 145 25.05 -4.48 16.63
C LYS A 145 24.94 -4.40 18.16
N VAL A 146 24.09 -3.53 18.69
CA VAL A 146 23.90 -3.37 20.15
C VAL A 146 23.48 -4.69 20.80
N ASN A 147 22.63 -5.47 20.12
CA ASN A 147 22.20 -6.79 20.57
C ASN A 147 23.16 -7.93 20.17
N LYS A 148 24.35 -7.62 19.62
CA LYS A 148 25.40 -8.57 19.24
C LYS A 148 25.01 -9.60 18.17
N PHE A 149 24.04 -9.27 17.31
CA PHE A 149 23.69 -10.09 16.14
C PHE A 149 24.69 -9.89 14.99
N ILE A 150 25.31 -8.72 14.92
CA ILE A 150 26.33 -8.38 13.92
C ILE A 150 27.52 -7.65 14.60
N THR A 151 28.67 -7.67 13.93
CA THR A 151 29.86 -6.91 14.37
C THR A 151 29.78 -5.44 13.92
N ALA A 152 30.67 -4.59 14.45
CA ALA A 152 30.78 -3.19 14.01
C ALA A 152 31.21 -3.08 12.53
N GLU A 153 32.08 -3.95 12.08
CA GLU A 153 32.52 -4.02 10.69
C GLU A 153 31.38 -4.41 9.73
N GLN A 154 30.52 -5.37 10.15
CA GLN A 154 29.34 -5.76 9.38
C GLN A 154 28.31 -4.63 9.32
N GLU A 155 28.10 -3.88 10.43
CA GLU A 155 27.25 -2.70 10.44
C GLU A 155 27.74 -1.65 9.42
N GLU A 156 29.04 -1.30 9.49
CA GLU A 156 29.64 -0.30 8.61
C GLU A 156 29.56 -0.71 7.12
N THR A 157 29.90 -1.96 6.84
CA THR A 157 29.80 -2.53 5.49
C THR A 157 28.38 -2.45 4.96
N ALA A 158 27.39 -2.84 5.78
CA ALA A 158 25.98 -2.83 5.37
C ALA A 158 25.42 -1.41 5.18
N ILE A 159 25.85 -0.44 6.00
CA ILE A 159 25.45 0.98 5.85
C ILE A 159 25.99 1.57 4.55
N ASN A 160 27.23 1.24 4.18
CA ASN A 160 27.90 1.77 2.99
C ASN A 160 27.53 0.99 1.72
N GLN A 161 26.88 -0.15 1.84
CA GLN A 161 26.44 -0.94 0.68
C GLN A 161 25.35 -0.20 -0.09
N ARG A 162 25.59 0.01 -1.39
CA ARG A 162 24.57 0.56 -2.29
C ARG A 162 23.46 -0.48 -2.52
N ILE A 163 22.24 -0.10 -2.18
CA ILE A 163 21.06 -0.90 -2.50
C ILE A 163 20.57 -0.50 -3.89
N THR A 164 20.36 -1.50 -4.74
CA THR A 164 19.71 -1.33 -6.04
C THR A 164 18.27 -1.78 -5.90
N PHE A 165 17.35 -0.83 -5.98
CA PHE A 165 15.93 -1.15 -5.99
C PHE A 165 15.52 -1.69 -7.36
N ALA A 166 14.55 -2.61 -7.35
CA ALA A 166 13.81 -2.95 -8.54
C ALA A 166 13.27 -1.64 -9.17
N GLU A 167 13.26 -1.57 -10.47
CA GLU A 167 12.54 -0.47 -11.11
C GLU A 167 11.13 -0.46 -10.54
N ASN A 168 10.70 0.69 -10.01
CA ASN A 168 9.34 0.84 -9.46
C ASN A 168 8.32 0.88 -10.60
N ARG A 169 8.36 -0.15 -11.42
CA ARG A 169 7.24 -0.57 -12.21
C ARG A 169 6.34 -1.36 -11.25
N GLN A 170 5.52 -0.65 -10.51
CA GLN A 170 4.26 -1.26 -10.14
C GLN A 170 3.64 -1.65 -11.49
N ASN A 171 3.81 -2.92 -11.88
CA ASN A 171 3.28 -3.46 -13.13
C ASN A 171 1.74 -3.59 -13.06
N ILE A 172 1.10 -2.65 -12.35
CA ILE A 172 -0.34 -2.52 -12.38
C ILE A 172 -0.69 -1.89 -13.72
N LEU A 173 -1.10 -2.72 -14.65
CA LEU A 173 -1.68 -2.24 -15.88
C LEU A 173 -3.02 -1.57 -15.54
N ALA A 174 -3.30 -0.42 -16.13
CA ALA A 174 -4.52 0.36 -15.88
C ALA A 174 -4.77 0.65 -14.39
N PRO A 175 -3.85 1.30 -13.64
CA PRO A 175 -3.92 1.39 -12.18
C PRO A 175 -5.20 2.07 -11.68
N HIS A 176 -5.72 3.10 -12.35
CA HIS A 176 -6.98 3.74 -11.97
C HIS A 176 -8.18 2.78 -12.04
N PHE A 177 -8.22 1.94 -13.08
CA PHE A 177 -9.27 0.93 -13.22
C PHE A 177 -9.15 -0.15 -12.15
N VAL A 178 -7.94 -0.65 -11.91
CA VAL A 178 -7.68 -1.65 -10.88
C VAL A 178 -8.10 -1.15 -9.50
N MET A 179 -7.74 0.09 -9.15
CA MET A 179 -8.13 0.68 -7.86
C MET A 179 -9.64 0.93 -7.77
N TYR A 180 -10.27 1.35 -8.85
CA TYR A 180 -11.73 1.48 -8.92
C TYR A 180 -12.44 0.14 -8.68
N VAL A 181 -12.00 -0.93 -9.36
CA VAL A 181 -12.56 -2.29 -9.16
C VAL A 181 -12.31 -2.78 -7.73
N ARG A 182 -11.10 -2.54 -7.20
CA ARG A 182 -10.77 -2.90 -5.82
C ARG A 182 -11.70 -2.22 -4.81
N GLU A 183 -11.98 -0.93 -4.97
CA GLU A 183 -12.92 -0.21 -4.10
C GLU A 183 -14.32 -0.82 -4.17
N LYS A 184 -14.82 -1.15 -5.37
CA LYS A 184 -16.11 -1.81 -5.53
C LYS A 184 -16.18 -3.19 -4.88
N LEU A 185 -15.11 -3.98 -5.00
CA LEU A 185 -15.02 -5.27 -4.34
C LEU A 185 -14.98 -5.14 -2.80
N ILE A 186 -14.29 -4.14 -2.27
CA ILE A 186 -14.27 -3.86 -0.83
C ILE A 186 -15.65 -3.44 -0.33
N GLU A 187 -16.37 -2.59 -1.08
CA GLU A 187 -17.74 -2.21 -0.76
C GLU A 187 -18.69 -3.43 -0.71
N GLU A 188 -18.50 -4.40 -1.58
CA GLU A 188 -19.37 -5.57 -1.72
C GLU A 188 -18.99 -6.73 -0.79
N TYR A 189 -17.70 -7.07 -0.69
CA TYR A 189 -17.22 -8.28 0.00
C TYR A 189 -16.46 -7.98 1.31
N GLY A 190 -16.12 -6.73 1.57
CA GLY A 190 -15.30 -6.32 2.70
C GLY A 190 -13.80 -6.41 2.43
N GLU A 191 -13.01 -5.61 3.15
CA GLU A 191 -11.57 -5.46 2.93
C GLU A 191 -10.79 -6.77 3.16
N GLU A 192 -11.16 -7.53 4.18
CA GLU A 192 -10.45 -8.77 4.53
C GLU A 192 -10.56 -9.83 3.42
N VAL A 193 -11.75 -10.00 2.84
CA VAL A 193 -11.97 -10.93 1.73
C VAL A 193 -11.19 -10.52 0.48
N VAL A 194 -11.15 -9.24 0.17
CA VAL A 194 -10.44 -8.72 -1.01
C VAL A 194 -8.93 -8.84 -0.86
N LEU A 195 -8.39 -8.61 0.34
CA LEU A 195 -6.93 -8.64 0.57
C LEU A 195 -6.38 -10.04 0.83
N LYS A 196 -7.17 -10.93 1.44
CA LYS A 196 -6.71 -12.26 1.90
C LYS A 196 -7.46 -13.44 1.29
N GLY A 197 -8.60 -13.19 0.65
CA GLY A 197 -9.51 -14.24 0.17
C GLY A 197 -9.09 -14.97 -1.11
N GLY A 198 -7.97 -14.61 -1.75
CA GLY A 198 -7.46 -15.25 -2.97
C GLY A 198 -8.41 -15.12 -4.17
N LEU A 199 -9.11 -13.99 -4.30
CA LEU A 199 -10.08 -13.75 -5.36
C LEU A 199 -9.40 -13.67 -6.74
N THR A 200 -9.99 -14.34 -7.73
CA THR A 200 -9.68 -14.12 -9.14
C THR A 200 -10.77 -13.26 -9.75
N VAL A 201 -10.41 -12.03 -10.15
CA VAL A 201 -11.36 -11.04 -10.68
C VAL A 201 -11.20 -10.91 -12.18
N LYS A 202 -12.22 -11.30 -12.95
CA LYS A 202 -12.29 -11.08 -14.38
C LYS A 202 -13.06 -9.78 -14.66
N THR A 203 -12.46 -8.88 -15.41
CA THR A 203 -13.03 -7.56 -15.72
C THR A 203 -13.34 -7.40 -17.21
N THR A 204 -13.97 -6.29 -17.56
CA THR A 204 -14.33 -5.90 -18.92
C THR A 204 -13.24 -5.08 -19.63
N LEU A 205 -12.12 -4.77 -18.95
CA LEU A 205 -11.05 -3.95 -19.49
C LEU A 205 -10.43 -4.57 -20.75
N ASP A 206 -10.32 -3.76 -21.81
CA ASP A 206 -9.53 -4.07 -23.00
C ASP A 206 -8.17 -3.37 -22.92
N LEU A 207 -7.09 -4.15 -22.77
CA LEU A 207 -5.73 -3.62 -22.62
C LEU A 207 -5.25 -2.83 -23.85
N ASN A 208 -5.75 -3.11 -25.07
CA ASN A 208 -5.35 -2.37 -26.25
C ASN A 208 -6.02 -0.99 -26.27
N ILE A 209 -7.31 -0.93 -25.92
CA ILE A 209 -8.05 0.33 -25.78
C ILE A 209 -7.46 1.15 -24.62
N GLN A 210 -7.14 0.51 -23.49
CA GLN A 210 -6.51 1.16 -22.35
C GLN A 210 -5.17 1.80 -22.71
N LYS A 211 -4.26 1.06 -23.35
CA LYS A 211 -2.96 1.59 -23.80
C LYS A 211 -3.11 2.75 -24.79
N LEU A 212 -4.09 2.66 -25.70
CA LEU A 212 -4.37 3.74 -26.62
C LEU A 212 -4.85 4.99 -25.86
N ALA A 213 -5.76 4.84 -24.91
CA ALA A 213 -6.27 5.94 -24.09
C ALA A 213 -5.15 6.59 -23.25
N GLU A 214 -4.27 5.81 -22.63
CA GLU A 214 -3.11 6.31 -21.88
C GLU A 214 -2.15 7.10 -22.78
N LYS A 215 -1.85 6.57 -23.96
CA LYS A 215 -1.02 7.26 -24.95
C LYS A 215 -1.63 8.60 -25.37
N VAL A 216 -2.92 8.61 -25.74
CA VAL A 216 -3.63 9.84 -26.15
C VAL A 216 -3.67 10.85 -25.00
N ALA A 217 -3.93 10.42 -23.76
CA ALA A 217 -3.92 11.29 -22.58
C ALA A 217 -2.55 11.99 -22.42
N THR A 218 -1.46 11.24 -22.54
CA THR A 218 -0.09 11.77 -22.42
C THR A 218 0.23 12.76 -23.54
N GLU A 219 -0.07 12.40 -24.79
CA GLU A 219 0.20 13.24 -25.96
C GLU A 219 -0.58 14.55 -25.94
N GLU A 220 -1.85 14.53 -25.54
CA GLU A 220 -2.68 15.73 -25.49
C GLU A 220 -2.26 16.67 -24.35
N ILE A 221 -1.95 16.14 -23.17
CA ILE A 221 -1.47 16.99 -22.06
C ILE A 221 -0.14 17.62 -22.41
N GLU A 222 0.76 16.93 -23.11
CA GLU A 222 2.02 17.53 -23.55
C GLU A 222 1.79 18.74 -24.47
N LYS A 223 0.84 18.67 -25.41
CA LYS A 223 0.47 19.79 -26.29
C LYS A 223 -0.13 20.96 -25.52
N LEU A 224 -0.77 20.70 -24.37
CA LEU A 224 -1.51 21.69 -23.58
C LEU A 224 -0.69 22.30 -22.43
N LYS A 225 0.56 21.90 -22.25
CA LYS A 225 1.44 22.42 -21.17
C LYS A 225 1.49 23.94 -21.08
N GLY A 226 1.50 24.63 -22.23
CA GLY A 226 1.50 26.09 -22.28
C GLY A 226 0.21 26.75 -21.76
N LEU A 227 -0.88 26.00 -21.63
CA LEU A 227 -2.18 26.48 -21.18
C LEU A 227 -2.46 26.17 -19.69
N ARG A 228 -1.44 25.74 -18.94
CA ARG A 228 -1.54 25.34 -17.52
C ARG A 228 -2.52 24.18 -17.29
N VAL A 229 -2.71 23.31 -18.28
CA VAL A 229 -3.45 22.06 -18.16
C VAL A 229 -2.44 20.97 -17.77
N GLY A 230 -2.59 20.42 -16.58
CA GLY A 230 -1.62 19.46 -16.01
C GLY A 230 -2.10 18.02 -15.95
N ASN A 231 -3.41 17.78 -16.16
CA ASN A 231 -3.98 16.45 -16.03
C ASN A 231 -5.24 16.27 -16.90
N THR A 232 -5.62 15.00 -17.13
CA THR A 232 -6.82 14.62 -17.90
C THR A 232 -7.38 13.29 -17.42
N GLY A 233 -8.63 12.99 -17.78
CA GLY A 233 -9.23 11.68 -17.58
C GLY A 233 -9.97 11.23 -18.82
N ILE A 234 -9.90 9.93 -19.10
CA ILE A 234 -10.61 9.28 -20.21
C ILE A 234 -11.33 8.05 -19.69
N ILE A 235 -12.59 7.90 -20.05
CA ILE A 235 -13.36 6.68 -19.86
C ILE A 235 -13.92 6.23 -21.19
N VAL A 236 -13.77 4.95 -21.52
CA VAL A 236 -14.31 4.34 -22.72
C VAL A 236 -15.33 3.29 -22.34
N LEU A 237 -16.54 3.45 -22.85
CA LEU A 237 -17.67 2.58 -22.57
C LEU A 237 -18.12 1.84 -23.83
N ASN A 238 -18.56 0.61 -23.69
CA ASN A 238 -19.28 -0.12 -24.74
C ASN A 238 -20.74 0.40 -24.77
N PRO A 239 -21.20 1.00 -25.85
CA PRO A 239 -22.52 1.60 -25.90
C PRO A 239 -23.68 0.59 -25.87
N GLN A 240 -23.45 -0.70 -26.14
CA GLN A 240 -24.49 -1.74 -26.13
C GLN A 240 -24.80 -2.26 -24.72
N ASN A 241 -23.81 -2.29 -23.82
CA ASN A 241 -23.94 -2.92 -22.50
C ASN A 241 -23.37 -2.09 -21.35
N ASN A 242 -22.86 -0.89 -21.64
CA ASN A 242 -22.23 0.03 -20.68
C ASN A 242 -21.00 -0.52 -19.94
N GLU A 243 -20.35 -1.56 -20.46
CA GLU A 243 -19.11 -2.05 -19.91
C GLU A 243 -17.98 -1.01 -20.04
N VAL A 244 -17.16 -0.89 -18.99
CA VAL A 244 -15.97 -0.04 -19.02
C VAL A 244 -14.85 -0.79 -19.71
N LEU A 245 -14.44 -0.30 -20.88
CA LEU A 245 -13.36 -0.88 -21.68
C LEU A 245 -11.99 -0.26 -21.40
N ALA A 246 -11.96 1.01 -20.99
CA ALA A 246 -10.75 1.69 -20.54
C ALA A 246 -11.08 2.80 -19.52
N MET A 247 -10.16 3.03 -18.58
CA MET A 247 -10.25 4.09 -17.58
C MET A 247 -8.87 4.68 -17.29
N VAL A 248 -8.67 5.92 -17.69
CA VAL A 248 -7.49 6.73 -17.40
C VAL A 248 -7.93 7.86 -16.48
N GLY A 249 -7.58 7.80 -15.22
CA GLY A 249 -8.01 8.82 -14.24
C GLY A 249 -7.03 9.98 -14.09
N SER A 250 -5.80 9.83 -14.58
CA SER A 250 -4.76 10.86 -14.66
C SER A 250 -3.73 10.46 -15.71
N VAL A 251 -2.86 11.38 -16.11
CA VAL A 251 -1.76 11.11 -17.07
C VAL A 251 -0.75 10.12 -16.51
N ASP A 252 -0.44 10.23 -15.24
CA ASP A 252 0.48 9.33 -14.53
C ASP A 252 -0.04 9.07 -13.11
N TYR A 253 -0.55 7.86 -12.88
CA TYR A 253 -1.07 7.42 -11.58
C TYR A 253 -0.02 7.56 -10.46
N PHE A 254 1.25 7.34 -10.77
CA PHE A 254 2.34 7.30 -9.79
C PHE A 254 2.98 8.66 -9.52
N ASP A 255 2.65 9.71 -10.28
CA ASP A 255 3.09 11.08 -10.00
C ASP A 255 2.26 11.70 -8.86
N THR A 256 2.62 11.33 -7.62
CA THR A 256 1.92 11.84 -6.42
C THR A 256 2.13 13.33 -6.19
N ALA A 257 3.17 13.93 -6.77
CA ALA A 257 3.41 15.37 -6.70
C ALA A 257 2.38 16.18 -7.49
N LYS A 258 1.70 15.52 -8.45
CA LYS A 258 0.62 16.10 -9.27
C LYS A 258 -0.73 15.42 -9.04
N ASP A 259 -0.95 14.87 -7.86
CA ASP A 259 -2.19 14.16 -7.50
C ASP A 259 -2.54 13.02 -8.47
N GLY A 260 -1.52 12.34 -9.02
CA GLY A 260 -1.68 11.31 -10.04
C GLY A 260 -2.61 10.16 -9.63
N ASN A 261 -2.70 9.83 -8.35
CA ASN A 261 -3.59 8.81 -7.81
C ASN A 261 -5.08 9.23 -7.76
N VAL A 262 -5.39 10.51 -8.02
CA VAL A 262 -6.78 10.99 -8.06
C VAL A 262 -7.41 10.59 -9.38
N ASN A 263 -8.44 9.74 -9.30
CA ASN A 263 -9.21 9.34 -10.47
C ASN A 263 -10.23 10.43 -10.85
N VAL A 264 -9.91 11.28 -11.81
CA VAL A 264 -10.80 12.38 -12.21
C VAL A 264 -12.04 11.91 -12.98
N THR A 265 -12.10 10.66 -13.44
CA THR A 265 -13.29 10.10 -14.11
C THR A 265 -14.43 9.77 -13.14
N THR A 266 -14.12 9.61 -11.86
CA THR A 266 -15.09 9.28 -10.80
C THR A 266 -15.33 10.43 -9.81
N ARG A 267 -14.50 11.49 -9.85
CA ARG A 267 -14.65 12.64 -8.94
C ARG A 267 -15.67 13.63 -9.47
N LEU A 268 -16.48 14.17 -8.56
CA LEU A 268 -17.41 15.26 -8.88
C LEU A 268 -16.63 16.48 -9.37
N ARG A 269 -16.98 16.95 -10.56
CA ARG A 269 -16.35 18.12 -11.22
C ARG A 269 -17.43 19.01 -11.80
N GLN A 270 -17.11 20.29 -11.95
CA GLN A 270 -17.95 21.20 -12.72
C GLN A 270 -17.97 20.75 -14.19
N PRO A 271 -19.15 20.47 -14.77
CA PRO A 271 -19.23 19.94 -16.12
C PRO A 271 -18.95 21.01 -17.20
N GLY A 272 -19.02 22.29 -16.82
CA GLY A 272 -18.92 23.37 -17.80
C GLY A 272 -19.94 23.23 -18.91
N SER A 273 -19.56 23.58 -20.14
CA SER A 273 -20.47 23.50 -21.30
C SER A 273 -20.87 22.09 -21.74
N SER A 274 -20.22 21.04 -21.23
CA SER A 274 -20.59 19.65 -21.55
C SER A 274 -22.00 19.29 -21.05
N ILE A 275 -22.48 19.94 -19.98
CA ILE A 275 -23.85 19.75 -19.48
C ILE A 275 -24.92 20.21 -20.47
N LYS A 276 -24.59 21.06 -21.47
CA LYS A 276 -25.54 21.58 -22.43
C LYS A 276 -26.20 20.47 -23.25
N VAL A 277 -25.50 19.36 -23.49
CA VAL A 277 -26.10 18.22 -24.22
C VAL A 277 -27.32 17.70 -23.46
N VAL A 278 -27.18 17.54 -22.11
CA VAL A 278 -28.29 17.09 -21.26
C VAL A 278 -29.38 18.14 -21.18
N ASN A 279 -29.01 19.42 -20.97
CA ASN A 279 -29.98 20.51 -20.85
C ASN A 279 -30.80 20.68 -22.12
N TYR A 280 -30.17 20.61 -23.31
CA TYR A 280 -30.89 20.74 -24.58
C TYR A 280 -31.72 19.49 -24.88
N ALA A 281 -31.25 18.30 -24.57
CA ALA A 281 -32.03 17.08 -24.73
C ALA A 281 -33.32 17.14 -23.89
N GLU A 282 -33.18 17.54 -22.61
CA GLU A 282 -34.33 17.74 -21.71
C GLU A 282 -35.28 18.85 -22.20
N ALA A 283 -34.73 19.97 -22.63
CA ALA A 283 -35.52 21.08 -23.18
C ALA A 283 -36.35 20.67 -24.42
N LEU A 284 -35.74 19.92 -25.33
CA LEU A 284 -36.42 19.38 -26.52
C LEU A 284 -37.50 18.35 -26.16
N SER A 285 -37.24 17.52 -25.15
CA SER A 285 -38.21 16.53 -24.62
C SER A 285 -39.45 17.21 -24.02
N ASN A 286 -39.25 18.41 -23.46
CA ASN A 286 -40.29 19.21 -22.82
C ASN A 286 -40.94 20.22 -23.77
N GLY A 287 -40.81 20.02 -25.08
CA GLY A 287 -41.55 20.75 -26.09
C GLY A 287 -40.86 21.98 -26.71
N LEU A 288 -39.59 22.27 -26.29
CA LEU A 288 -38.80 23.25 -27.02
C LEU A 288 -38.38 22.68 -28.38
N THR A 289 -38.15 23.57 -29.33
CA THR A 289 -37.69 23.22 -30.69
C THR A 289 -36.29 23.82 -30.92
N LEU A 290 -35.61 23.40 -32.01
CA LEU A 290 -34.34 23.99 -32.42
C LEU A 290 -34.44 25.50 -32.75
N ALA A 291 -35.66 26.01 -32.96
CA ALA A 291 -35.96 27.42 -33.21
C ALA A 291 -36.38 28.19 -31.95
N SER A 292 -36.48 27.52 -30.79
CA SER A 292 -36.85 28.20 -29.56
C SER A 292 -35.71 29.12 -29.07
N ILE A 293 -36.07 30.34 -28.77
CA ILE A 293 -35.12 31.31 -28.17
C ILE A 293 -35.05 31.05 -26.69
N VAL A 294 -33.86 30.94 -26.17
CA VAL A 294 -33.55 30.81 -24.75
C VAL A 294 -32.77 32.06 -24.33
N ASP A 295 -33.35 32.87 -23.46
CA ASP A 295 -32.74 34.07 -22.89
C ASP A 295 -31.73 33.73 -21.78
#